data_8da50804dda74edb97fb232672a6d002
#
_entry.id   8da50804dda74edb97fb232672a6d002
#
_cell.length_a   1.000
_cell.length_b   1.000
_cell.length_c   1.000
_cell.angle_alpha   90.00
_cell.angle_beta   90.00
_cell.angle_gamma   90.00
#
_symmetry.space_group_name_H-M   'P 1'
#
loop_
_entity.id
_entity.type
_entity.pdbx_description
1 polymer ?
#
loop_
_entity_poly.entity_id
_entity_poly.type
_entity_poly.pdbx_seq_one_letter_code
_entity_poly.pdbx_strand_id
1 'polypeptide(L)'
;MKINWGTKLAISMAAFMIMIIIFVVLMMREDVNLVEKDYYPKGQNYQEIIDKKQHSAALNDSLILGFADGIVSIRFPKGIDYSKISGKVHFYHRVESKMDFTFELKPDQNGVCQYQPEGLHGRYIVKTEWDHAGTSYFNENVLNIP
;
A
#
# COMPACT_ATOMS: atom_id res chain seq x y z
N MET A 1 9.11 60.49 -5.38
CA MET A 1 10.45 59.88 -5.23
C MET A 1 10.80 59.19 -6.55
N LYS A 2 11.91 59.60 -7.20
CA LYS A 2 12.39 58.96 -8.41
C LYS A 2 13.17 57.70 -7.96
N ILE A 3 12.61 56.52 -8.14
CA ILE A 3 13.25 55.26 -7.82
C ILE A 3 14.43 55.08 -8.79
N ASN A 4 15.64 55.01 -8.25
CA ASN A 4 16.87 54.82 -9.00
C ASN A 4 16.88 53.42 -9.65
N TRP A 5 17.57 53.25 -10.79
CA TRP A 5 17.65 52.00 -11.53
C TRP A 5 18.17 50.85 -10.64
N GLY A 6 19.16 51.10 -9.79
CA GLY A 6 19.67 50.12 -8.83
C GLY A 6 18.64 49.65 -7.79
N THR A 7 17.76 50.56 -7.35
CA THR A 7 16.65 50.21 -6.42
C THR A 7 15.62 49.31 -7.08
N LYS A 8 15.31 49.54 -8.37
CA LYS A 8 14.41 48.65 -9.14
C LYS A 8 15.00 47.24 -9.27
N LEU A 9 16.30 47.14 -9.53
CA LEU A 9 17.01 45.84 -9.62
C LEU A 9 17.01 45.15 -8.28
N ALA A 10 17.31 45.82 -7.19
CA ALA A 10 17.29 45.28 -5.84
C ALA A 10 15.91 44.72 -5.44
N ILE A 11 14.84 45.49 -5.76
CA ILE A 11 13.44 45.05 -5.50
C ILE A 11 13.10 43.80 -6.33
N SER A 12 13.50 43.76 -7.60
CA SER A 12 13.26 42.60 -8.47
C SER A 12 13.98 41.33 -7.95
N MET A 13 15.22 41.48 -7.51
CA MET A 13 15.97 40.36 -6.91
C MET A 13 15.34 39.89 -5.59
N ALA A 14 14.91 40.81 -4.74
CA ALA A 14 14.24 40.49 -3.48
C ALA A 14 12.91 39.74 -3.74
N ALA A 15 12.11 40.21 -4.70
CA ALA A 15 10.85 39.59 -5.08
C ALA A 15 11.09 38.15 -5.62
N PHE A 16 12.13 37.96 -6.42
CA PHE A 16 12.52 36.65 -6.93
C PHE A 16 12.96 35.69 -5.81
N MET A 17 13.76 36.16 -4.86
CA MET A 17 14.16 35.37 -3.69
C MET A 17 12.98 34.96 -2.84
N ILE A 18 12.03 35.88 -2.58
CA ILE A 18 10.80 35.59 -1.84
C ILE A 18 9.99 34.51 -2.58
N MET A 19 9.86 34.61 -3.90
CA MET A 19 9.15 33.61 -4.71
C MET A 19 9.78 32.23 -4.57
N ILE A 20 11.11 32.11 -4.63
CA ILE A 20 11.81 30.84 -4.45
C ILE A 20 11.54 30.26 -3.05
N ILE A 21 11.62 31.10 -2.01
CA ILE A 21 11.37 30.66 -0.64
C ILE A 21 9.94 30.12 -0.50
N ILE A 22 8.96 30.80 -1.10
CA ILE A 22 7.57 30.34 -1.09
C ILE A 22 7.45 28.96 -1.76
N PHE A 23 8.07 28.76 -2.92
CA PHE A 23 8.05 27.46 -3.60
C PHE A 23 8.69 26.37 -2.76
N VAL A 24 9.82 26.63 -2.12
CA VAL A 24 10.49 25.67 -1.24
C VAL A 24 9.58 25.29 -0.06
N VAL A 25 8.94 26.29 0.58
CA VAL A 25 8.00 26.04 1.69
C VAL A 25 6.78 25.24 1.23
N LEU A 26 6.24 25.54 0.05
CA LEU A 26 5.12 24.78 -0.52
C LEU A 26 5.53 23.34 -0.81
N MET A 27 6.70 23.13 -1.41
CA MET A 27 7.21 21.77 -1.67
C MET A 27 7.48 20.98 -0.37
N MET A 28 7.93 21.63 0.69
CA MET A 28 8.13 20.98 1.99
C MET A 28 6.81 20.66 2.71
N ARG A 29 5.72 21.31 2.35
CA ARG A 29 4.38 21.02 2.90
C ARG A 29 3.66 19.91 2.16
N GLU A 30 4.03 19.67 0.89
CA GLU A 30 3.58 18.46 0.20
C GLU A 30 4.27 17.27 0.86
N ASP A 31 3.48 16.46 1.57
CA ASP A 31 3.89 15.12 1.98
C ASP A 31 4.10 14.30 0.70
N VAL A 32 5.27 14.48 0.11
CA VAL A 32 5.77 13.49 -0.86
C VAL A 32 5.99 12.24 -0.03
N ASN A 33 4.99 11.37 0.00
CA ASN A 33 5.16 10.01 0.44
C ASN A 33 6.22 9.38 -0.47
N LEU A 34 7.47 9.66 -0.14
CA LEU A 34 8.62 8.97 -0.73
C LEU A 34 8.35 7.50 -0.47
N VAL A 35 7.99 6.85 -1.56
CA VAL A 35 7.86 5.43 -1.70
C VAL A 35 8.84 4.74 -0.75
N GLU A 36 8.25 4.13 0.31
CA GLU A 36 8.88 3.13 1.15
C GLU A 36 10.25 3.50 1.78
N LYS A 37 10.23 3.83 3.05
CA LYS A 37 11.44 3.98 3.90
C LYS A 37 12.31 2.70 3.98
N ASP A 38 11.85 1.60 3.39
CA ASP A 38 12.48 0.27 3.45
C ASP A 38 13.01 -0.23 2.10
N TYR A 39 13.57 0.64 1.27
CA TYR A 39 14.14 0.19 -0.01
C TYR A 39 15.38 -0.70 0.14
N TYR A 40 16.20 -0.49 1.17
CA TYR A 40 17.47 -1.24 1.37
C TYR A 40 17.31 -2.67 1.93
N PRO A 41 16.37 -2.99 2.81
CA PRO A 41 16.10 -4.38 3.21
C PRO A 41 15.52 -5.23 2.08
N LYS A 42 14.91 -4.62 1.06
CA LYS A 42 14.22 -5.34 -0.01
C LYS A 42 15.12 -6.16 -0.93
N GLY A 43 16.38 -5.77 -1.10
CA GLY A 43 17.32 -6.56 -1.91
C GLY A 43 17.56 -7.97 -1.34
N GLN A 44 17.59 -8.09 -0.01
CA GLN A 44 17.74 -9.39 0.67
C GLN A 44 16.40 -10.14 0.75
N ASN A 45 15.29 -9.43 0.88
CA ASN A 45 13.96 -10.04 0.98
C ASN A 45 13.34 -10.36 -0.39
N TYR A 46 13.97 -9.94 -1.50
CA TYR A 46 13.39 -10.17 -2.83
C TYR A 46 13.33 -11.67 -3.18
N GLN A 47 14.36 -12.42 -2.82
CA GLN A 47 14.37 -13.88 -3.01
C GLN A 47 13.31 -14.55 -2.15
N GLU A 48 13.15 -14.13 -0.92
CA GLU A 48 12.12 -14.64 -0.01
C GLU A 48 10.70 -14.41 -0.55
N ILE A 49 10.44 -13.24 -1.13
CA ILE A 49 9.14 -12.93 -1.77
C ILE A 49 8.92 -13.82 -3.00
N ILE A 50 9.97 -14.08 -3.79
CA ILE A 50 9.88 -14.97 -4.95
C ILE A 50 9.52 -16.39 -4.47
N ASP A 51 10.18 -16.89 -3.45
CA ASP A 51 9.94 -18.22 -2.90
C ASP A 51 8.51 -18.32 -2.35
N LYS A 52 8.03 -17.33 -1.60
CA LYS A 52 6.64 -17.24 -1.12
C LYS A 52 5.62 -17.22 -2.28
N LYS A 53 5.91 -16.50 -3.36
CA LYS A 53 5.07 -16.48 -4.58
C LYS A 53 5.06 -17.83 -5.27
N GLN A 54 6.20 -18.52 -5.34
CA GLN A 54 6.29 -19.88 -5.90
C GLN A 54 5.48 -20.87 -5.07
N HIS A 55 5.57 -20.80 -3.74
CA HIS A 55 4.74 -21.62 -2.86
C HIS A 55 3.24 -21.38 -3.12
N SER A 56 2.83 -20.13 -3.28
CA SER A 56 1.43 -19.78 -3.59
C SER A 56 0.99 -20.33 -4.95
N ALA A 57 1.87 -20.28 -5.95
CA ALA A 57 1.59 -20.77 -7.30
C ALA A 57 1.55 -22.32 -7.39
N ALA A 58 2.24 -22.99 -6.48
CA ALA A 58 2.26 -24.47 -6.40
C ALA A 58 1.02 -25.06 -5.73
N LEU A 59 0.16 -24.25 -5.12
CA LEU A 59 -1.11 -24.70 -4.55
C LEU A 59 -2.08 -25.11 -5.67
N ASN A 60 -2.79 -26.21 -5.46
CA ASN A 60 -3.80 -26.70 -6.42
C ASN A 60 -5.00 -25.75 -6.58
N ASP A 61 -5.22 -24.88 -5.59
CA ASP A 61 -6.28 -23.89 -5.58
C ASP A 61 -5.70 -22.52 -5.18
N SER A 62 -6.19 -21.45 -5.72
CA SER A 62 -5.66 -20.12 -5.46
C SER A 62 -6.48 -19.37 -4.40
N LEU A 63 -5.82 -18.43 -3.72
CA LEU A 63 -6.50 -17.49 -2.84
C LEU A 63 -7.42 -16.59 -3.68
N ILE A 64 -8.71 -16.55 -3.34
CA ILE A 64 -9.73 -15.78 -4.06
C ILE A 64 -10.11 -14.56 -3.23
N LEU A 65 -9.98 -13.39 -3.85
CA LEU A 65 -10.40 -12.12 -3.30
C LEU A 65 -11.72 -11.70 -3.95
N GLY A 66 -12.71 -11.36 -3.13
CA GLY A 66 -14.02 -10.88 -3.58
C GLY A 66 -14.46 -9.61 -2.84
N PHE A 67 -15.32 -8.83 -3.47
CA PHE A 67 -16.01 -7.69 -2.86
C PHE A 67 -17.48 -7.74 -3.24
N ALA A 68 -18.35 -7.76 -2.23
CA ALA A 68 -19.79 -7.70 -2.41
C ALA A 68 -20.42 -7.03 -1.18
N ASP A 69 -21.43 -6.20 -1.40
CA ASP A 69 -22.22 -5.54 -0.35
C ASP A 69 -21.40 -4.79 0.72
N GLY A 70 -20.29 -4.16 0.30
CA GLY A 70 -19.40 -3.45 1.21
C GLY A 70 -18.46 -4.38 2.01
N ILE A 71 -18.48 -5.67 1.75
CA ILE A 71 -17.67 -6.68 2.45
C ILE A 71 -16.57 -7.18 1.51
N VAL A 72 -15.34 -7.09 1.96
CA VAL A 72 -14.19 -7.75 1.34
C VAL A 72 -14.10 -9.17 1.88
N SER A 73 -14.07 -10.16 1.01
CA SER A 73 -13.92 -11.57 1.37
C SER A 73 -12.63 -12.14 0.78
N ILE A 74 -11.85 -12.80 1.62
CA ILE A 74 -10.65 -13.54 1.22
C ILE A 74 -10.90 -15.00 1.50
N ARG A 75 -10.92 -15.82 0.46
CA ARG A 75 -11.11 -17.27 0.57
C ARG A 75 -9.78 -17.98 0.34
N PHE A 76 -9.41 -18.80 1.30
CA PHE A 76 -8.22 -19.64 1.23
C PHE A 76 -8.45 -20.92 0.42
N PRO A 77 -7.37 -21.52 -0.11
CA PRO A 77 -7.41 -22.79 -0.81
C PRO A 77 -8.09 -23.90 0.03
N LYS A 78 -8.75 -24.83 -0.64
CA LYS A 78 -9.37 -25.98 0.03
C LYS A 78 -8.33 -27.02 0.43
N GLY A 79 -8.64 -27.77 1.48
CA GLY A 79 -7.81 -28.91 1.90
C GLY A 79 -6.66 -28.56 2.83
N ILE A 80 -6.63 -27.36 3.39
CA ILE A 80 -5.69 -26.93 4.43
C ILE A 80 -6.39 -26.72 5.77
N ASP A 81 -5.63 -26.82 6.86
CA ASP A 81 -6.13 -26.58 8.21
C ASP A 81 -6.17 -25.06 8.46
N TYR A 82 -7.37 -24.48 8.37
CA TYR A 82 -7.57 -23.03 8.51
C TYR A 82 -7.21 -22.49 9.90
N SER A 83 -7.22 -23.33 10.93
CA SER A 83 -6.86 -22.93 12.29
C SER A 83 -5.36 -22.64 12.45
N LYS A 84 -4.54 -23.11 11.52
CA LYS A 84 -3.07 -22.91 11.48
C LYS A 84 -2.65 -21.80 10.53
N ILE A 85 -3.60 -21.06 9.99
CA ILE A 85 -3.30 -19.90 9.15
C ILE A 85 -3.07 -18.70 10.05
N SER A 86 -1.93 -18.06 9.86
CA SER A 86 -1.61 -16.76 10.45
C SER A 86 -1.03 -15.85 9.37
N GLY A 87 -1.14 -14.56 9.56
CA GLY A 87 -0.60 -13.61 8.61
C GLY A 87 -1.36 -12.29 8.59
N LYS A 88 -1.08 -11.50 7.56
CA LYS A 88 -1.64 -10.17 7.40
C LYS A 88 -2.04 -9.94 5.95
N VAL A 89 -3.09 -9.17 5.77
CA VAL A 89 -3.49 -8.62 4.48
C VAL A 89 -3.33 -7.12 4.50
N HIS A 90 -2.61 -6.60 3.54
CA HIS A 90 -2.35 -5.19 3.37
C HIS A 90 -3.04 -4.68 2.11
N PHE A 91 -3.91 -3.68 2.29
CA PHE A 91 -4.61 -2.98 1.23
C PHE A 91 -3.89 -1.69 0.93
N TYR A 92 -3.35 -1.60 -0.24
CA TYR A 92 -2.59 -0.46 -0.72
C TYR A 92 -3.44 0.36 -1.68
N HIS A 93 -3.84 1.56 -1.27
CA HIS A 93 -4.58 2.44 -2.15
C HIS A 93 -3.64 3.09 -3.15
N ARG A 94 -4.00 3.02 -4.45
CA ARG A 94 -3.07 3.39 -5.53
C ARG A 94 -2.73 4.89 -5.58
N VAL A 95 -3.54 5.75 -5.01
CA VAL A 95 -3.43 7.23 -5.10
C VAL A 95 -3.16 7.85 -3.74
N GLU A 96 -3.82 7.38 -2.67
CA GLU A 96 -3.78 7.99 -1.35
C GLU A 96 -3.32 7.00 -0.29
N SER A 97 -2.10 7.16 0.19
CA SER A 97 -1.54 6.31 1.27
C SER A 97 -2.30 6.43 2.60
N LYS A 98 -3.06 7.50 2.81
CA LYS A 98 -3.93 7.65 4.00
C LYS A 98 -5.08 6.64 4.03
N MET A 99 -5.40 6.03 2.88
CA MET A 99 -6.42 4.99 2.74
C MET A 99 -5.84 3.58 2.79
N ASP A 100 -4.54 3.46 3.07
CA ASP A 100 -3.91 2.15 3.28
C ASP A 100 -4.31 1.59 4.64
N PHE A 101 -4.60 0.30 4.67
CA PHE A 101 -4.94 -0.39 5.91
C PHE A 101 -4.47 -1.83 5.89
N THR A 102 -4.32 -2.40 7.08
CA THR A 102 -3.84 -3.77 7.28
C THR A 102 -4.73 -4.50 8.24
N PHE A 103 -5.09 -5.74 7.92
CA PHE A 103 -5.83 -6.64 8.80
C PHE A 103 -5.01 -7.89 9.09
N GLU A 104 -5.24 -8.46 10.27
CA GLU A 104 -4.78 -9.81 10.58
C GLU A 104 -5.71 -10.84 9.95
N LEU A 105 -5.14 -11.90 9.41
CA LEU A 105 -5.88 -13.01 8.84
C LEU A 105 -6.47 -13.88 9.96
N LYS A 106 -7.78 -13.99 9.98
CA LYS A 106 -8.54 -14.86 10.90
C LYS A 106 -9.62 -15.59 10.11
N PRO A 107 -9.24 -16.65 9.36
CA PRO A 107 -10.22 -17.40 8.59
C PRO A 107 -11.22 -18.13 9.51
N ASP A 108 -12.44 -18.20 9.05
CA ASP A 108 -13.48 -19.00 9.66
C ASP A 108 -13.30 -20.51 9.37
N GLN A 109 -14.24 -21.34 9.85
CA GLN A 109 -14.23 -22.79 9.61
C GLN A 109 -14.33 -23.18 8.13
N ASN A 110 -14.79 -22.25 7.27
CA ASN A 110 -14.90 -22.43 5.83
C ASN A 110 -13.68 -21.89 5.08
N GLY A 111 -12.67 -21.35 5.79
CA GLY A 111 -11.48 -20.75 5.21
C GLY A 111 -11.76 -19.38 4.59
N VAL A 112 -12.70 -18.61 5.11
CA VAL A 112 -13.04 -17.26 4.63
C VAL A 112 -12.75 -16.23 5.70
N CYS A 113 -12.01 -15.18 5.33
CA CYS A 113 -11.88 -13.95 6.11
C CYS A 113 -12.82 -12.90 5.51
N GLN A 114 -13.58 -12.23 6.36
CA GLN A 114 -14.47 -11.15 5.97
C GLN A 114 -14.05 -9.86 6.67
N TYR A 115 -13.97 -8.78 5.91
CA TYR A 115 -13.65 -7.46 6.40
C TYR A 115 -14.69 -6.48 5.86
N GLN A 116 -15.20 -5.62 6.75
CA GLN A 116 -16.12 -4.56 6.38
C GLN A 116 -15.51 -3.20 6.77
N PRO A 117 -14.54 -2.72 6.00
CA PRO A 117 -13.94 -1.43 6.26
C PRO A 117 -14.87 -0.31 5.78
N GLU A 118 -15.02 0.72 6.61
CA GLU A 118 -15.85 1.88 6.27
C GLU A 118 -15.15 2.78 5.24
N GLY A 119 -15.92 3.31 4.29
CA GLY A 119 -15.46 4.34 3.36
C GLY A 119 -14.48 3.88 2.28
N LEU A 120 -14.39 2.59 2.01
CA LEU A 120 -13.57 2.10 0.91
C LEU A 120 -14.16 2.48 -0.46
N HIS A 121 -13.33 3.06 -1.29
CA HIS A 121 -13.60 3.34 -2.69
C HIS A 121 -12.31 3.38 -3.49
N GLY A 122 -12.38 3.11 -4.78
CA GLY A 122 -11.23 3.19 -5.66
C GLY A 122 -10.50 1.85 -5.87
N ARG A 123 -9.24 1.94 -6.28
CA ARG A 123 -8.44 0.77 -6.68
C ARG A 123 -7.35 0.47 -5.67
N TYR A 124 -7.39 -0.74 -5.14
CA TYR A 124 -6.44 -1.27 -4.17
C TYR A 124 -5.57 -2.36 -4.78
N ILE A 125 -4.29 -2.36 -4.40
CA ILE A 125 -3.42 -3.51 -4.52
C ILE A 125 -3.47 -4.23 -3.17
N VAL A 126 -3.93 -5.47 -3.16
CA VAL A 126 -4.09 -6.26 -1.95
C VAL A 126 -2.96 -7.27 -1.89
N LYS A 127 -2.08 -7.11 -0.90
CA LYS A 127 -0.96 -8.00 -0.62
C LYS A 127 -1.33 -8.85 0.58
N THR A 128 -1.39 -10.16 0.39
CA THR A 128 -1.69 -11.13 1.44
C THR A 128 -0.46 -11.95 1.74
N GLU A 129 0.10 -11.78 2.92
CA GLU A 129 1.17 -12.62 3.46
C GLU A 129 0.58 -13.55 4.50
N TRP A 130 0.80 -14.85 4.33
CA TRP A 130 0.25 -15.83 5.23
C TRP A 130 1.15 -17.06 5.37
N ASP A 131 1.09 -17.66 6.55
CA ASP A 131 1.86 -18.83 6.92
C ASP A 131 0.90 -19.98 7.22
N HIS A 132 1.24 -21.17 6.77
CA HIS A 132 0.54 -22.40 7.10
C HIS A 132 1.54 -23.53 7.28
N ALA A 133 1.50 -24.19 8.44
CA ALA A 133 2.35 -25.33 8.78
C ALA A 133 3.86 -25.11 8.53
N GLY A 134 4.35 -23.88 8.80
CA GLY A 134 5.76 -23.52 8.64
C GLY A 134 6.18 -23.12 7.24
N THR A 135 5.25 -23.06 6.29
CA THR A 135 5.49 -22.55 4.93
C THR A 135 4.82 -21.20 4.77
N SER A 136 5.59 -20.22 4.26
CA SER A 136 5.11 -18.88 4.00
C SER A 136 4.66 -18.72 2.56
N TYR A 137 3.59 -17.96 2.38
CA TYR A 137 2.93 -17.71 1.10
C TYR A 137 2.74 -16.21 0.89
N PHE A 138 2.74 -15.79 -0.37
CA PHE A 138 2.48 -14.41 -0.74
C PHE A 138 1.59 -14.34 -1.98
N ASN A 139 0.48 -13.60 -1.85
CA ASN A 139 -0.44 -13.35 -2.95
C ASN A 139 -0.61 -11.84 -3.15
N GLU A 140 -0.67 -11.43 -4.40
CA GLU A 140 -0.92 -10.04 -4.79
C GLU A 140 -2.08 -9.99 -5.77
N ASN A 141 -3.12 -9.27 -5.41
CA ASN A 141 -4.36 -9.15 -6.18
C ASN A 141 -4.74 -7.67 -6.34
N VAL A 142 -5.53 -7.37 -7.35
CA VAL A 142 -6.10 -6.04 -7.55
C VAL A 142 -7.58 -6.09 -7.24
N LEU A 143 -8.04 -5.16 -6.39
CA LEU A 143 -9.43 -4.99 -6.01
C LEU A 143 -9.91 -3.61 -6.47
N ASN A 144 -11.01 -3.57 -7.21
CA ASN A 144 -11.69 -2.34 -7.55
C ASN A 144 -12.98 -2.25 -6.73
N ILE A 145 -13.11 -1.20 -5.96
CA ILE A 145 -14.28 -0.90 -5.14
C ILE A 145 -14.98 0.31 -5.77
N PRO A 146 -16.23 0.16 -6.18
CA PRO A 146 -17.00 1.22 -6.86
C PRO A 146 -17.22 2.45 -6.00
#